data_7d5246f13a7e90dac8cb8cf48703ea4d
#
_entry.id   7d5246f13a7e90dac8cb8cf48703ea4d
#
_cell.length_a   1.000
_cell.length_b   1.000
_cell.length_c   1.000
_cell.angle_alpha   90.00
_cell.angle_beta   90.00
_cell.angle_gamma   90.00
#
_symmetry.space_group_name_H-M   'P 1'
#
loop_
_entity.id
_entity.type
_entity.pdbx_description
1 polymer ?
#
loop_
_entity_poly.entity_id
_entity_poly.type
_entity_poly.pdbx_seq_one_letter_code
_entity_poly.pdbx_strand_id
1 'polypeptide(L)'
;MGQIEEKVEIANKAHEAIPGNPSTATSSKLQLNDRSNGEPLRILSEFDWRFWKENGYIVVKNAITKEQAKATADFIWEFDEKDPGDSNTWYTPPRAEMKMKELTGTGMVEVYNHQHLWNNRQTQKVYDAFVDVWGTEKLWVTIDRANLNFPLPDGVTKKGFIHWDYDPETKPQNVQGVLALADQTDENMGGFQCIPWLYRNYDSWKLTQPEDRDHFQPDITGLEDKIVKVKMEAGDLLIFNSTQPHGIRPNKSKDKVRIAQYISMMPAEEENEAMRKWRINSWKNRIAPEGYAFPGDPRNWEQTKYEKAELTELGEKLLGLRDW
;
A
#
# COMPACT_ATOMS: atom_id res chain seq x y z
N MET A 1 -19.15 13.28 -20.35
CA MET A 1 -17.86 13.98 -20.40
C MET A 1 -17.63 14.80 -19.12
N GLY A 2 -18.36 15.88 -18.83
CA GLY A 2 -18.04 16.76 -17.70
C GLY A 2 -17.90 16.12 -16.32
N GLN A 3 -18.74 15.14 -15.94
CA GLN A 3 -18.65 14.48 -14.63
C GLN A 3 -17.46 13.52 -14.49
N ILE A 4 -16.98 12.94 -15.59
CA ILE A 4 -15.80 12.05 -15.58
C ILE A 4 -14.54 12.90 -15.53
N GLU A 5 -14.48 13.98 -16.32
CA GLU A 5 -13.38 14.93 -16.29
C GLU A 5 -13.24 15.58 -14.91
N GLU A 6 -14.36 15.94 -14.27
CA GLU A 6 -14.37 16.50 -12.91
C GLU A 6 -13.88 15.47 -11.86
N LYS A 7 -14.29 14.19 -11.95
CA LYS A 7 -13.80 13.14 -11.07
C LYS A 7 -12.32 12.85 -11.25
N VAL A 8 -11.82 12.83 -12.50
CA VAL A 8 -10.41 12.65 -12.82
C VAL A 8 -9.60 13.84 -12.30
N GLU A 9 -10.10 15.06 -12.48
CA GLU A 9 -9.44 16.27 -11.97
C GLU A 9 -9.40 16.31 -10.43
N ILE A 10 -10.49 15.90 -9.76
CA ILE A 10 -10.54 15.79 -8.29
C ILE A 10 -9.60 14.70 -7.79
N ALA A 11 -9.56 13.54 -8.44
CA ALA A 11 -8.64 12.47 -8.08
C ALA A 11 -7.18 12.89 -8.27
N ASN A 12 -6.84 13.49 -9.41
CA ASN A 12 -5.49 14.00 -9.67
C ASN A 12 -5.09 15.09 -8.67
N LYS A 13 -5.99 16.04 -8.37
CA LYS A 13 -5.75 17.07 -7.34
C LYS A 13 -5.60 16.47 -5.94
N ALA A 14 -6.35 15.42 -5.61
CA ALA A 14 -6.21 14.73 -4.34
C ALA A 14 -4.84 14.06 -4.21
N HIS A 15 -4.31 13.51 -5.30
CA HIS A 15 -2.96 12.91 -5.34
C HIS A 15 -1.86 13.98 -5.32
N GLU A 16 -2.03 15.09 -6.01
CA GLU A 16 -1.10 16.21 -5.99
C GLU A 16 -1.05 16.94 -4.64
N ALA A 17 -2.12 16.86 -3.85
CA ALA A 17 -2.28 17.61 -2.60
C ALA A 17 -1.71 16.92 -1.37
N ILE A 18 -1.07 15.73 -1.49
CA ILE A 18 -0.51 15.01 -0.33
C ILE A 18 1.02 15.14 -0.35
N PRO A 19 1.59 16.22 0.19
CA PRO A 19 3.02 16.37 0.27
C PRO A 19 3.62 15.31 1.19
N GLY A 20 4.76 14.77 0.81
CA GLY A 20 5.54 13.89 1.66
C GLY A 20 5.15 12.42 1.69
N ASN A 21 4.08 12.00 1.04
CA ASN A 21 3.80 10.59 0.81
C ASN A 21 4.15 10.22 -0.64
N PRO A 22 5.32 9.57 -0.87
CA PRO A 22 5.77 9.25 -2.23
C PRO A 22 4.82 8.34 -3.02
N SER A 23 3.94 7.57 -2.36
CA SER A 23 2.97 6.74 -3.08
C SER A 23 1.96 7.54 -3.89
N THR A 24 1.85 8.84 -3.61
CA THR A 24 0.97 9.75 -4.33
C THR A 24 1.69 10.64 -5.33
N ALA A 25 3.03 10.66 -5.30
CA ALA A 25 3.81 11.42 -6.27
C ALA A 25 3.86 10.67 -7.60
N THR A 26 3.44 11.34 -8.66
CA THR A 26 3.34 10.75 -10.01
C THR A 26 4.52 11.12 -10.92
N SER A 27 5.46 11.93 -10.43
CA SER A 27 6.48 12.58 -11.24
C SER A 27 7.90 12.17 -10.89
N SER A 28 8.20 10.87 -10.90
CA SER A 28 9.59 10.47 -10.91
C SER A 28 10.21 10.74 -12.29
N LYS A 29 11.38 11.38 -12.32
CA LYS A 29 12.19 11.48 -13.56
C LYS A 29 12.79 10.13 -13.96
N LEU A 30 12.82 9.18 -13.03
CA LEU A 30 13.30 7.83 -13.27
C LEU A 30 12.15 6.96 -13.79
N GLN A 31 12.48 6.10 -14.74
CA GLN A 31 11.54 5.14 -15.29
C GLN A 31 11.54 3.87 -14.45
N LEU A 32 10.38 3.41 -14.08
CA LEU A 32 10.22 2.10 -13.45
C LEU A 32 10.79 1.01 -14.37
N ASN A 33 11.46 0.03 -13.78
CA ASN A 33 12.11 -1.06 -14.52
C ASN A 33 13.34 -0.65 -15.34
N ASP A 34 13.85 0.56 -15.19
CA ASP A 34 15.09 0.97 -15.85
C ASP A 34 16.29 0.38 -15.11
N ARG A 35 16.98 -0.55 -15.77
CA ARG A 35 18.21 -1.16 -15.28
C ARG A 35 19.38 -0.87 -16.21
N SER A 36 19.33 0.26 -16.91
CA SER A 36 20.40 0.69 -17.82
C SER A 36 21.73 0.97 -17.09
N ASN A 37 21.70 1.13 -15.76
CA ASN A 37 22.88 1.25 -14.92
C ASN A 37 23.73 -0.04 -14.84
N GLY A 38 23.18 -1.20 -15.25
CA GLY A 38 23.88 -2.49 -15.26
C GLY A 38 24.07 -3.12 -13.87
N GLU A 39 23.52 -2.53 -12.82
CA GLU A 39 23.61 -3.08 -11.46
C GLU A 39 22.88 -4.43 -11.33
N PRO A 40 23.45 -5.41 -10.61
CA PRO A 40 22.80 -6.69 -10.43
C PRO A 40 21.53 -6.56 -9.58
N LEU A 41 20.59 -7.50 -9.74
CA LEU A 41 19.48 -7.68 -8.81
C LEU A 41 20.02 -8.07 -7.42
N ARG A 42 19.43 -7.52 -6.37
CA ARG A 42 19.87 -7.74 -4.98
C ARG A 42 19.19 -8.94 -4.34
N ILE A 43 17.89 -9.06 -4.54
CA ILE A 43 17.07 -10.12 -3.92
C ILE A 43 16.14 -10.82 -4.90
N LEU A 44 15.71 -10.17 -5.96
CA LEU A 44 14.90 -10.81 -6.99
C LEU A 44 15.79 -11.70 -7.87
N SER A 45 15.34 -12.91 -8.15
CA SER A 45 15.95 -13.72 -9.19
C SER A 45 15.60 -13.18 -10.59
N GLU A 46 16.33 -13.61 -11.60
CA GLU A 46 16.00 -13.30 -13.00
C GLU A 46 14.59 -13.80 -13.40
N PHE A 47 14.14 -14.87 -12.75
CA PHE A 47 12.76 -15.37 -12.94
C PHE A 47 11.76 -14.39 -12.32
N ASP A 48 11.97 -13.95 -11.06
CA ASP A 48 11.11 -13.01 -10.36
C ASP A 48 11.03 -11.67 -11.11
N TRP A 49 12.18 -11.21 -11.63
CA TRP A 49 12.26 -9.98 -12.41
C TRP A 49 11.45 -10.06 -13.70
N ARG A 50 11.53 -11.18 -14.43
CA ARG A 50 10.70 -11.39 -15.62
C ARG A 50 9.24 -11.49 -15.27
N PHE A 51 8.90 -12.22 -14.21
CA PHE A 51 7.52 -12.33 -13.71
C PHE A 51 6.95 -10.96 -13.35
N TRP A 52 7.70 -10.14 -12.62
CA TRP A 52 7.33 -8.77 -12.27
C TRP A 52 6.99 -7.94 -13.50
N LYS A 53 7.89 -7.89 -14.48
CA LYS A 53 7.68 -7.10 -15.71
C LYS A 53 6.48 -7.57 -16.51
N GLU A 54 6.26 -8.87 -16.57
CA GLU A 54 5.17 -9.46 -17.31
C GLU A 54 3.82 -9.32 -16.62
N ASN A 55 3.78 -9.49 -15.31
CA ASN A 55 2.54 -9.60 -14.56
C ASN A 55 2.16 -8.35 -13.75
N GLY A 56 3.05 -7.37 -13.63
CA GLY A 56 2.81 -6.12 -12.92
C GLY A 56 2.73 -6.25 -11.39
N TYR A 57 3.10 -7.41 -10.84
CA TYR A 57 3.23 -7.62 -9.39
C TYR A 57 4.27 -8.70 -9.09
N ILE A 58 4.78 -8.68 -7.85
CA ILE A 58 5.70 -9.71 -7.32
C ILE A 58 5.45 -9.89 -5.83
N VAL A 59 5.63 -11.12 -5.32
CA VAL A 59 5.64 -11.41 -3.88
C VAL A 59 7.05 -11.78 -3.48
N VAL A 60 7.66 -10.93 -2.68
CA VAL A 60 8.96 -11.17 -2.05
C VAL A 60 8.74 -11.96 -0.78
N LYS A 61 9.14 -13.23 -0.79
CA LYS A 61 8.94 -14.14 0.34
C LYS A 61 9.84 -13.77 1.52
N ASN A 62 9.28 -13.78 2.74
CA ASN A 62 10.00 -13.50 3.98
C ASN A 62 10.81 -12.19 3.89
N ALA A 63 10.16 -11.11 3.46
CA ALA A 63 10.78 -9.78 3.42
C ALA A 63 11.12 -9.27 4.83
N ILE A 64 10.32 -9.66 5.82
CA ILE A 64 10.61 -9.55 7.26
C ILE A 64 10.46 -10.91 7.93
N THR A 65 10.93 -11.06 9.18
CA THR A 65 10.74 -12.31 9.92
C THR A 65 9.29 -12.47 10.40
N LYS A 66 8.87 -13.70 10.67
CA LYS A 66 7.53 -13.97 11.23
C LYS A 66 7.35 -13.35 12.62
N GLU A 67 8.40 -13.30 13.40
CA GLU A 67 8.43 -12.66 14.73
C GLU A 67 8.20 -11.16 14.61
N GLN A 68 8.86 -10.51 13.64
CA GLN A 68 8.69 -9.09 13.37
C GLN A 68 7.27 -8.78 12.87
N ALA A 69 6.74 -9.62 11.97
CA ALA A 69 5.37 -9.51 11.49
C ALA A 69 4.37 -9.65 12.64
N LYS A 70 4.55 -10.67 13.50
CA LYS A 70 3.70 -10.90 14.67
C LYS A 70 3.74 -9.73 15.65
N ALA A 71 4.92 -9.23 16.00
CA ALA A 71 5.04 -8.10 16.91
C ALA A 71 4.32 -6.85 16.37
N THR A 72 4.39 -6.62 15.07
CA THR A 72 3.65 -5.52 14.43
C THR A 72 2.14 -5.79 14.45
N ALA A 73 1.70 -7.01 14.18
CA ALA A 73 0.29 -7.39 14.22
C ALA A 73 -0.30 -7.24 15.63
N ASP A 74 0.41 -7.74 16.67
CA ASP A 74 -0.02 -7.62 18.07
C ASP A 74 -0.19 -6.12 18.46
N PHE A 75 0.76 -5.29 18.05
CA PHE A 75 0.66 -3.84 18.26
C PHE A 75 -0.55 -3.21 17.55
N ILE A 76 -0.84 -3.63 16.31
CA ILE A 76 -1.99 -3.09 15.56
C ILE A 76 -3.31 -3.44 16.23
N TRP A 77 -3.44 -4.66 16.76
CA TRP A 77 -4.59 -5.08 17.55
C TRP A 77 -4.78 -4.19 18.79
N GLU A 78 -3.70 -3.96 19.55
CA GLU A 78 -3.72 -3.08 20.73
C GLU A 78 -4.09 -1.64 20.34
N PHE A 79 -3.46 -1.10 19.28
CA PHE A 79 -3.69 0.27 18.84
C PHE A 79 -5.13 0.50 18.38
N ASP A 80 -5.74 -0.48 17.71
CA ASP A 80 -7.12 -0.39 17.24
C ASP A 80 -8.15 -0.77 18.32
N GLU A 81 -7.70 -1.07 19.55
CA GLU A 81 -8.54 -1.45 20.69
C GLU A 81 -9.44 -2.68 20.39
N LYS A 82 -8.88 -3.64 19.67
CA LYS A 82 -9.52 -4.89 19.29
C LYS A 82 -8.80 -6.07 19.92
N ASP A 83 -9.56 -7.09 20.31
CA ASP A 83 -9.02 -8.33 20.85
C ASP A 83 -9.06 -9.43 19.78
N PRO A 84 -7.91 -10.00 19.37
CA PRO A 84 -7.90 -11.12 18.43
C PRO A 84 -8.64 -12.37 18.93
N GLY A 85 -8.81 -12.53 20.25
CA GLY A 85 -9.52 -13.63 20.87
C GLY A 85 -11.04 -13.39 21.09
N ASP A 86 -11.51 -12.15 20.92
CA ASP A 86 -12.92 -11.79 21.09
C ASP A 86 -13.50 -11.07 19.86
N SER A 87 -14.17 -11.83 19.01
CA SER A 87 -14.77 -11.31 17.78
C SER A 87 -15.87 -10.26 18.02
N ASN A 88 -16.42 -10.14 19.22
CA ASN A 88 -17.37 -9.08 19.53
C ASN A 88 -16.71 -7.70 19.46
N THR A 89 -15.39 -7.61 19.71
CA THR A 89 -14.65 -6.35 19.61
C THR A 89 -14.41 -5.92 18.18
N TRP A 90 -14.43 -6.84 17.21
CA TRP A 90 -14.05 -6.56 15.81
C TRP A 90 -15.01 -5.62 15.10
N TYR A 91 -16.30 -5.70 15.42
CA TYR A 91 -17.37 -4.94 14.75
C TYR A 91 -17.82 -3.73 15.55
N THR A 92 -17.24 -3.50 16.71
CA THR A 92 -17.50 -2.29 17.47
C THR A 92 -17.03 -1.10 16.65
N PRO A 93 -17.89 -0.10 16.34
CA PRO A 93 -17.47 1.06 15.59
C PRO A 93 -16.39 1.80 16.38
N PRO A 94 -15.13 1.78 15.94
CA PRO A 94 -14.13 2.54 16.65
C PRO A 94 -14.46 4.02 16.46
N ARG A 95 -14.75 4.71 17.54
CA ARG A 95 -14.73 6.18 17.60
C ARG A 95 -15.69 6.88 16.63
N ALA A 96 -16.90 6.35 16.48
CA ALA A 96 -17.93 7.01 15.69
C ALA A 96 -18.15 8.48 16.10
N GLU A 97 -17.97 8.77 17.40
CA GLU A 97 -18.00 10.09 18.00
C GLU A 97 -16.87 11.01 17.48
N MET A 98 -15.77 10.44 16.99
CA MET A 98 -14.61 11.16 16.48
C MET A 98 -14.58 11.31 14.94
N LYS A 99 -15.68 11.02 14.27
CA LYS A 99 -15.84 11.21 12.81
C LYS A 99 -14.97 10.30 11.91
N MET A 100 -14.50 9.15 12.39
CA MET A 100 -13.70 8.20 11.60
C MET A 100 -14.53 7.28 10.69
N LYS A 101 -15.76 7.63 10.34
CA LYS A 101 -16.72 6.75 9.65
C LYS A 101 -16.22 6.22 8.29
N GLU A 102 -15.48 7.01 7.54
CA GLU A 102 -15.11 6.63 6.18
C GLU A 102 -14.06 5.52 6.14
N LEU A 103 -13.17 5.48 7.09
CA LEU A 103 -12.05 4.55 7.10
C LEU A 103 -12.30 3.29 7.92
N THR A 104 -13.21 3.35 8.90
CA THR A 104 -13.60 2.17 9.68
C THR A 104 -14.21 1.06 8.81
N GLY A 105 -14.92 1.42 7.74
CA GLY A 105 -15.49 0.47 6.77
C GLY A 105 -14.46 -0.22 5.88
N THR A 106 -13.25 0.32 5.77
CA THR A 106 -12.14 -0.24 4.98
C THR A 106 -11.11 -0.98 5.82
N GLY A 107 -11.22 -0.91 7.16
CA GLY A 107 -10.29 -1.53 8.09
C GLY A 107 -8.96 -0.79 8.24
N MET A 108 -8.88 0.46 7.85
CA MET A 108 -7.66 1.26 8.03
C MET A 108 -7.42 1.58 9.50
N VAL A 109 -6.17 1.40 9.94
CA VAL A 109 -5.71 1.71 11.30
C VAL A 109 -4.81 2.94 11.23
N GLU A 110 -5.22 4.02 11.87
CA GLU A 110 -4.61 5.34 11.72
C GLU A 110 -3.33 5.51 12.55
N VAL A 111 -2.36 4.62 12.31
CA VAL A 111 -1.02 4.65 12.91
C VAL A 111 0.04 4.73 11.81
N TYR A 112 0.99 5.64 11.94
CA TYR A 112 1.91 6.03 10.86
C TYR A 112 3.39 5.90 11.22
N ASN A 113 3.77 6.33 12.42
CA ASN A 113 5.16 6.56 12.80
C ASN A 113 5.64 5.70 13.98
N HIS A 114 4.85 4.70 14.40
CA HIS A 114 5.25 3.81 15.48
C HIS A 114 6.49 2.98 15.15
N GLN A 115 7.28 2.61 16.16
CA GLN A 115 8.53 1.86 16.01
C GLN A 115 8.36 0.57 15.19
N HIS A 116 7.30 -0.23 15.43
CA HIS A 116 7.07 -1.47 14.69
C HIS A 116 6.89 -1.22 13.18
N LEU A 117 6.21 -0.13 12.80
CA LEU A 117 6.03 0.21 11.39
C LEU A 117 7.35 0.67 10.76
N TRP A 118 8.16 1.44 11.51
CA TRP A 118 9.47 1.87 11.02
C TRP A 118 10.48 0.73 10.95
N ASN A 119 10.44 -0.23 11.88
CA ASN A 119 11.28 -1.43 11.78
C ASN A 119 11.05 -2.18 10.46
N ASN A 120 9.79 -2.30 10.03
CA ASN A 120 9.46 -2.94 8.77
C ASN A 120 9.95 -2.14 7.57
N ARG A 121 9.76 -0.80 7.57
CA ARG A 121 10.19 0.09 6.48
C ARG A 121 11.70 0.10 6.27
N GLN A 122 12.48 0.01 7.34
CA GLN A 122 13.94 0.06 7.31
C GLN A 122 14.61 -1.32 7.30
N THR A 123 13.83 -2.39 7.09
CA THR A 123 14.39 -3.73 6.89
C THR A 123 15.12 -3.78 5.55
N GLN A 124 16.37 -4.21 5.54
CA GLN A 124 17.23 -4.24 4.35
C GLN A 124 16.57 -4.96 3.17
N LYS A 125 15.97 -6.13 3.40
CA LYS A 125 15.34 -6.92 2.33
C LYS A 125 14.10 -6.23 1.74
N VAL A 126 13.33 -5.50 2.56
CA VAL A 126 12.21 -4.68 2.09
C VAL A 126 12.74 -3.58 1.17
N TYR A 127 13.76 -2.85 1.58
CA TYR A 127 14.39 -1.82 0.78
C TYR A 127 14.99 -2.37 -0.52
N ASP A 128 15.77 -3.45 -0.45
CA ASP A 128 16.41 -4.06 -1.63
C ASP A 128 15.40 -4.53 -2.69
N ALA A 129 14.19 -4.95 -2.26
CA ALA A 129 13.11 -5.27 -3.20
C ALA A 129 12.69 -4.08 -4.05
N PHE A 130 12.59 -2.91 -3.45
CA PHE A 130 12.26 -1.68 -4.18
C PHE A 130 13.45 -1.15 -5.00
N VAL A 131 14.69 -1.36 -4.53
CA VAL A 131 15.89 -1.06 -5.33
C VAL A 131 15.90 -1.88 -6.62
N ASP A 132 15.56 -3.17 -6.53
CA ASP A 132 15.47 -4.03 -7.72
C ASP A 132 14.43 -3.54 -8.72
N VAL A 133 13.27 -3.09 -8.22
CA VAL A 133 12.16 -2.61 -9.06
C VAL A 133 12.46 -1.26 -9.71
N TRP A 134 13.14 -0.36 -8.98
CA TRP A 134 13.44 0.98 -9.45
C TRP A 134 14.78 1.13 -10.16
N GLY A 135 15.73 0.21 -9.95
CA GLY A 135 17.09 0.34 -10.48
C GLY A 135 17.92 1.46 -9.84
N THR A 136 17.52 1.94 -8.66
CA THR A 136 18.25 2.98 -7.93
C THR A 136 18.25 2.71 -6.43
N GLU A 137 19.34 3.05 -5.76
CA GLU A 137 19.48 3.01 -4.31
C GLU A 137 18.80 4.19 -3.62
N LYS A 138 18.70 5.33 -4.31
CA LYS A 138 18.15 6.56 -3.74
C LYS A 138 16.64 6.51 -3.69
N LEU A 139 16.12 6.00 -2.58
CA LEU A 139 14.68 5.83 -2.39
C LEU A 139 14.20 6.55 -1.13
N TRP A 140 12.97 7.05 -1.17
CA TRP A 140 12.18 7.44 0.00
C TRP A 140 11.03 6.47 0.21
N VAL A 141 10.71 6.17 1.49
CA VAL A 141 9.63 5.27 1.86
C VAL A 141 8.35 6.06 2.17
N THR A 142 7.18 5.50 1.87
CA THR A 142 5.90 6.09 2.27
C THR A 142 5.73 6.09 3.79
N ILE A 143 5.11 7.14 4.31
CA ILE A 143 4.59 7.18 5.68
C ILE A 143 3.11 6.82 5.59
N ASP A 144 2.83 5.54 5.44
CA ASP A 144 1.48 5.00 5.33
C ASP A 144 1.18 4.11 6.55
N ARG A 145 -0.02 3.58 6.63
CA ARG A 145 -0.62 2.95 7.80
C ARG A 145 -0.80 1.45 7.67
N ALA A 146 -1.53 0.90 8.62
CA ALA A 146 -1.88 -0.51 8.67
C ALA A 146 -3.35 -0.75 8.30
N ASN A 147 -3.73 -2.03 8.20
CA ASN A 147 -5.08 -2.46 7.90
C ASN A 147 -5.42 -3.73 8.68
N LEU A 148 -6.61 -3.73 9.29
CA LEU A 148 -7.30 -4.88 9.85
C LEU A 148 -8.56 -5.13 9.03
N ASN A 149 -8.63 -6.25 8.30
CA ASN A 149 -9.80 -6.60 7.51
C ASN A 149 -10.47 -7.84 8.10
N PHE A 150 -11.56 -7.59 8.85
CA PHE A 150 -12.33 -8.61 9.53
C PHE A 150 -13.21 -9.43 8.58
N PRO A 151 -13.62 -10.64 8.97
CA PRO A 151 -14.68 -11.37 8.28
C PRO A 151 -15.92 -10.49 8.09
N LEU A 152 -16.66 -10.72 7.02
CA LEU A 152 -17.95 -10.06 6.85
C LEU A 152 -18.93 -10.56 7.92
N PRO A 153 -19.72 -9.69 8.53
CA PRO A 153 -20.80 -10.12 9.44
C PRO A 153 -21.76 -11.06 8.75
N ASP A 154 -22.41 -11.94 9.53
CA ASP A 154 -23.39 -12.90 9.02
C ASP A 154 -24.48 -12.19 8.21
N GLY A 155 -24.81 -12.76 7.06
CA GLY A 155 -25.80 -12.21 6.14
C GLY A 155 -25.32 -11.02 5.29
N VAL A 156 -24.13 -10.49 5.52
CA VAL A 156 -23.54 -9.42 4.70
C VAL A 156 -22.79 -10.03 3.53
N THR A 157 -23.13 -9.59 2.33
CA THR A 157 -22.41 -9.96 1.11
C THR A 157 -21.76 -8.71 0.50
N LYS A 158 -20.46 -8.81 0.20
CA LYS A 158 -19.75 -7.81 -0.62
C LYS A 158 -19.19 -8.50 -1.85
N LYS A 159 -19.26 -7.83 -2.99
CA LYS A 159 -18.46 -8.22 -4.17
C LYS A 159 -17.06 -7.66 -3.97
N GLY A 160 -16.05 -8.41 -4.39
CA GLY A 160 -14.72 -7.84 -4.59
C GLY A 160 -14.79 -6.75 -5.66
N PHE A 161 -13.92 -5.79 -5.56
CA PHE A 161 -13.79 -4.75 -6.58
C PHE A 161 -12.40 -4.79 -7.20
N ILE A 162 -12.31 -4.32 -8.44
CA ILE A 162 -11.05 -4.10 -9.15
C ILE A 162 -11.04 -2.63 -9.58
N HIS A 163 -9.93 -1.96 -9.34
CA HIS A 163 -9.75 -0.55 -9.68
C HIS A 163 -8.29 -0.25 -10.01
N TRP A 164 -8.05 0.95 -10.46
CA TRP A 164 -6.75 1.60 -10.49
C TRP A 164 -6.77 2.80 -9.55
N ASP A 165 -5.66 3.05 -8.85
CA ASP A 165 -5.49 4.28 -8.06
C ASP A 165 -5.11 5.46 -8.93
N TYR A 166 -4.57 5.19 -10.12
CA TYR A 166 -4.17 6.18 -11.12
C TYR A 166 -4.78 5.83 -12.46
N ASP A 167 -5.08 6.84 -13.27
CA ASP A 167 -5.48 6.60 -14.65
C ASP A 167 -4.34 5.93 -15.43
N PRO A 168 -4.49 4.68 -15.87
CA PRO A 168 -3.42 3.96 -16.57
C PRO A 168 -3.02 4.61 -17.90
N GLU A 169 -3.85 5.47 -18.49
CA GLU A 169 -3.51 6.21 -19.72
C GLU A 169 -2.39 7.24 -19.49
N THR A 170 -2.26 7.75 -18.27
CA THR A 170 -1.18 8.67 -17.89
C THR A 170 0.17 7.96 -17.75
N LYS A 171 0.19 6.60 -17.79
CA LYS A 171 1.38 5.75 -17.61
C LYS A 171 2.20 6.14 -16.39
N PRO A 172 1.58 6.19 -15.20
CA PRO A 172 2.25 6.62 -14.00
C PRO A 172 3.46 5.75 -13.70
N GLN A 173 4.57 6.36 -13.34
CA GLN A 173 5.78 5.68 -12.89
C GLN A 173 5.71 5.57 -11.37
N ASN A 174 5.00 4.56 -10.87
CA ASN A 174 4.79 4.36 -9.46
C ASN A 174 4.56 2.89 -9.12
N VAL A 175 4.86 2.52 -7.88
CA VAL A 175 4.60 1.20 -7.31
C VAL A 175 3.99 1.33 -5.94
N GLN A 176 3.22 0.31 -5.56
CA GLN A 176 2.65 0.20 -4.23
C GLN A 176 3.09 -1.13 -3.61
N GLY A 177 3.12 -1.17 -2.28
CA GLY A 177 3.51 -2.35 -1.56
C GLY A 177 2.61 -2.65 -0.37
N VAL A 178 2.41 -3.95 -0.15
CA VAL A 178 1.61 -4.50 0.95
C VAL A 178 2.43 -5.56 1.66
N LEU A 179 2.81 -5.29 2.90
CA LEU A 179 3.47 -6.24 3.78
C LEU A 179 2.41 -7.05 4.54
N ALA A 180 2.40 -8.36 4.37
CA ALA A 180 1.51 -9.26 5.10
C ALA A 180 2.01 -9.43 6.55
N LEU A 181 1.17 -9.12 7.52
CA LEU A 181 1.47 -9.28 8.95
C LEU A 181 0.79 -10.52 9.55
N ALA A 182 -0.11 -11.14 8.79
CA ALA A 182 -0.73 -12.44 9.07
C ALA A 182 -0.83 -13.23 7.77
N ASP A 183 -0.97 -14.54 7.86
CA ASP A 183 -1.13 -15.42 6.70
C ASP A 183 -2.41 -15.06 5.93
N GLN A 184 -2.30 -14.94 4.61
CA GLN A 184 -3.37 -14.65 3.65
C GLN A 184 -3.41 -15.73 2.57
N THR A 185 -3.39 -16.99 3.00
CA THR A 185 -3.30 -18.16 2.11
C THR A 185 -4.65 -18.75 1.75
N ASP A 186 -5.69 -18.46 2.54
CA ASP A 186 -7.07 -18.90 2.29
C ASP A 186 -7.75 -17.96 1.26
N GLU A 187 -8.36 -18.53 0.24
CA GLU A 187 -9.05 -17.76 -0.79
C GLU A 187 -10.32 -17.06 -0.30
N ASN A 188 -10.90 -17.51 0.81
CA ASN A 188 -12.08 -16.93 1.41
C ASN A 188 -11.79 -15.80 2.41
N MET A 189 -10.57 -15.71 2.94
CA MET A 189 -10.17 -14.56 3.74
C MET A 189 -9.73 -13.41 2.83
N GLY A 190 -9.96 -12.19 3.18
CA GLY A 190 -9.54 -11.00 2.44
C GLY A 190 -8.15 -11.14 1.76
N GLY A 191 -7.62 -10.08 1.26
CA GLY A 191 -6.29 -10.08 0.63
C GLY A 191 -6.31 -9.54 -0.79
N PHE A 192 -5.14 -9.32 -1.31
CA PHE A 192 -4.95 -8.71 -2.61
C PHE A 192 -5.42 -9.63 -3.75
N GLN A 193 -6.06 -9.03 -4.74
CA GLN A 193 -6.38 -9.64 -6.02
C GLN A 193 -6.08 -8.67 -7.15
N CYS A 194 -5.75 -9.19 -8.33
CA CYS A 194 -5.41 -8.39 -9.50
C CYS A 194 -5.74 -9.13 -10.79
N ILE A 195 -5.65 -8.42 -11.92
CA ILE A 195 -5.87 -8.99 -13.25
C ILE A 195 -4.60 -8.77 -14.11
N PRO A 196 -3.57 -9.64 -14.00
CA PRO A 196 -2.34 -9.51 -14.78
C PRO A 196 -2.59 -9.57 -16.30
N TRP A 197 -3.65 -10.26 -16.71
CA TRP A 197 -4.05 -10.26 -18.11
C TRP A 197 -4.40 -8.84 -18.59
N LEU A 198 -5.16 -8.09 -17.82
CA LEU A 198 -5.56 -6.72 -18.17
C LEU A 198 -4.36 -5.77 -18.10
N TYR A 199 -3.44 -5.96 -17.16
CA TYR A 199 -2.18 -5.22 -17.10
C TYR A 199 -1.39 -5.35 -18.42
N ARG A 200 -1.24 -6.57 -18.94
CA ARG A 200 -0.54 -6.83 -20.20
C ARG A 200 -1.27 -6.35 -21.46
N ASN A 201 -2.59 -6.36 -21.43
CA ASN A 201 -3.43 -6.15 -22.60
C ASN A 201 -4.22 -4.83 -22.56
N TYR A 202 -3.83 -3.91 -21.69
CA TYR A 202 -4.56 -2.66 -21.47
C TYR A 202 -4.81 -1.90 -22.79
N ASP A 203 -3.78 -1.70 -23.61
CA ASP A 203 -3.91 -0.93 -24.86
C ASP A 203 -4.88 -1.55 -25.88
N SER A 204 -4.97 -2.87 -25.95
CA SER A 204 -5.95 -3.54 -26.81
C SER A 204 -7.33 -3.63 -26.17
N TRP A 205 -7.40 -3.85 -24.86
CA TRP A 205 -8.66 -3.89 -24.12
C TRP A 205 -9.37 -2.53 -24.16
N LYS A 206 -8.68 -1.43 -23.96
CA LYS A 206 -9.28 -0.09 -23.95
C LYS A 206 -9.96 0.27 -25.27
N LEU A 207 -9.49 -0.24 -26.40
CA LEU A 207 -10.09 -0.01 -27.72
C LEU A 207 -11.46 -0.67 -27.87
N THR A 208 -11.80 -1.62 -27.01
CA THR A 208 -13.10 -2.30 -26.98
C THR A 208 -14.08 -1.68 -25.99
N GLN A 209 -13.64 -0.67 -25.23
CA GLN A 209 -14.43 -0.04 -24.19
C GLN A 209 -15.14 1.24 -24.71
N PRO A 210 -16.27 1.62 -24.09
CA PRO A 210 -16.90 2.91 -24.38
C PRO A 210 -15.94 4.09 -24.12
N GLU A 211 -16.11 5.17 -24.89
CA GLU A 211 -15.29 6.38 -24.73
C GLU A 211 -15.50 7.05 -23.35
N ASP A 212 -16.69 6.90 -22.77
CA ASP A 212 -17.08 7.47 -21.47
C ASP A 212 -16.87 6.49 -20.31
N ARG A 213 -16.04 5.44 -20.48
CA ARG A 213 -15.71 4.49 -19.42
C ARG A 213 -15.15 5.18 -18.17
N ASP A 214 -15.34 4.57 -17.03
CA ASP A 214 -14.62 4.98 -15.83
C ASP A 214 -13.12 4.63 -15.96
N HIS A 215 -12.25 5.64 -15.82
CA HIS A 215 -10.79 5.47 -15.93
C HIS A 215 -10.17 4.77 -14.73
N PHE A 216 -10.89 4.70 -13.61
CA PHE A 216 -10.42 4.11 -12.37
C PHE A 216 -11.04 2.75 -12.06
N GLN A 217 -12.20 2.42 -12.69
CA GLN A 217 -12.89 1.15 -12.46
C GLN A 217 -13.13 0.45 -13.79
N PRO A 218 -12.32 -0.57 -14.13
CA PRO A 218 -12.53 -1.31 -15.36
C PRO A 218 -13.82 -2.12 -15.31
N ASP A 219 -14.55 -2.19 -16.43
CA ASP A 219 -15.53 -3.25 -16.60
C ASP A 219 -14.79 -4.57 -16.74
N ILE A 220 -14.98 -5.45 -15.76
CA ILE A 220 -14.34 -6.77 -15.71
C ILE A 220 -15.26 -7.89 -16.19
N THR A 221 -16.39 -7.57 -16.81
CA THR A 221 -17.31 -8.56 -17.36
C THR A 221 -16.58 -9.42 -18.39
N GLY A 222 -16.57 -10.74 -18.17
CA GLY A 222 -15.84 -11.70 -18.99
C GLY A 222 -14.34 -11.81 -18.67
N LEU A 223 -13.86 -11.15 -17.61
CA LEU A 223 -12.49 -11.26 -17.10
C LEU A 223 -12.42 -11.89 -15.71
N GLU A 224 -13.53 -12.41 -15.19
CA GLU A 224 -13.61 -12.96 -13.83
C GLU A 224 -12.67 -14.16 -13.62
N ASP A 225 -12.47 -14.96 -14.67
CA ASP A 225 -11.53 -16.09 -14.69
C ASP A 225 -10.05 -15.67 -14.76
N LYS A 226 -9.77 -14.39 -15.07
CA LYS A 226 -8.44 -13.81 -15.13
C LYS A 226 -8.00 -13.19 -13.79
N ILE A 227 -8.92 -13.14 -12.82
CA ILE A 227 -8.59 -12.60 -11.48
C ILE A 227 -7.66 -13.56 -10.77
N VAL A 228 -6.49 -13.06 -10.40
CA VAL A 228 -5.52 -13.77 -9.58
C VAL A 228 -5.70 -13.35 -8.13
N LYS A 229 -5.97 -14.33 -7.26
CA LYS A 229 -6.01 -14.17 -5.82
C LYS A 229 -4.60 -14.43 -5.26
N VAL A 230 -3.89 -13.38 -4.92
CA VAL A 230 -2.51 -13.50 -4.44
C VAL A 230 -2.50 -14.06 -3.02
N LYS A 231 -1.70 -15.13 -2.82
CA LYS A 231 -1.49 -15.76 -1.51
C LYS A 231 -0.18 -15.26 -0.92
N MET A 232 -0.21 -14.89 0.36
CA MET A 232 0.95 -14.42 1.11
C MET A 232 0.96 -15.06 2.49
N GLU A 233 2.15 -15.29 3.01
CA GLU A 233 2.37 -15.65 4.41
C GLU A 233 2.81 -14.42 5.20
N ALA A 234 2.70 -14.47 6.52
CA ALA A 234 3.21 -13.43 7.40
C ALA A 234 4.70 -13.18 7.13
N GLY A 235 5.06 -11.93 6.89
CA GLY A 235 6.39 -11.49 6.51
C GLY A 235 6.63 -11.34 5.00
N ASP A 236 5.71 -11.77 4.14
CA ASP A 236 5.81 -11.56 2.69
C ASP A 236 5.48 -10.11 2.30
N LEU A 237 6.22 -9.57 1.35
CA LEU A 237 5.95 -8.26 0.74
C LEU A 237 5.46 -8.42 -0.70
N LEU A 238 4.25 -7.97 -0.95
CA LEU A 238 3.74 -7.76 -2.31
C LEU A 238 4.17 -6.37 -2.79
N ILE A 239 4.72 -6.29 -4.00
CA ILE A 239 4.90 -5.03 -4.73
C ILE A 239 4.08 -5.13 -6.02
N PHE A 240 3.37 -4.07 -6.38
CA PHE A 240 2.61 -4.01 -7.64
C PHE A 240 2.73 -2.66 -8.32
N ASN A 241 2.70 -2.68 -9.64
CA ASN A 241 2.74 -1.51 -10.50
C ASN A 241 1.41 -0.74 -10.41
N SER A 242 1.44 0.57 -10.38
CA SER A 242 0.24 1.41 -10.30
C SER A 242 -0.73 1.24 -11.49
N THR A 243 -0.24 0.70 -12.62
CA THR A 243 -1.09 0.35 -13.75
C THR A 243 -1.67 -1.07 -13.65
N GLN A 244 -1.35 -1.82 -12.58
CA GLN A 244 -1.95 -3.12 -12.30
C GLN A 244 -3.39 -2.92 -11.81
N PRO A 245 -4.43 -3.39 -12.51
CA PRO A 245 -5.80 -3.38 -11.98
C PRO A 245 -5.89 -4.34 -10.79
N HIS A 246 -6.32 -3.84 -9.65
CA HIS A 246 -6.24 -4.55 -8.39
C HIS A 246 -7.40 -4.24 -7.44
N GLY A 247 -7.45 -4.94 -6.34
CA GLY A 247 -8.40 -4.69 -5.26
C GLY A 247 -8.22 -5.64 -4.09
N ILE A 248 -9.09 -5.50 -3.11
CA ILE A 248 -9.11 -6.38 -1.94
C ILE A 248 -10.33 -7.31 -2.03
N ARG A 249 -10.07 -8.60 -1.90
CA ARG A 249 -11.14 -9.61 -1.79
C ARG A 249 -11.95 -9.37 -0.52
N PRO A 250 -13.28 -9.59 -0.55
CA PRO A 250 -14.06 -9.66 0.68
C PRO A 250 -13.54 -10.78 1.60
N ASN A 251 -13.46 -10.52 2.88
CA ASN A 251 -13.15 -11.55 3.86
C ASN A 251 -14.43 -12.34 4.19
N LYS A 252 -14.57 -13.52 3.61
CA LYS A 252 -15.69 -14.46 3.80
C LYS A 252 -15.32 -15.60 4.75
N SER A 253 -14.15 -15.54 5.40
CA SER A 253 -13.80 -16.50 6.45
C SER A 253 -14.66 -16.30 7.70
N LYS A 254 -14.60 -17.25 8.64
CA LYS A 254 -15.35 -17.14 9.90
C LYS A 254 -14.56 -16.40 10.98
N ASP A 255 -13.25 -16.56 10.98
CA ASP A 255 -12.37 -16.24 12.11
C ASP A 255 -10.99 -15.72 11.72
N LYS A 256 -10.71 -15.61 10.42
CA LYS A 256 -9.38 -15.17 9.94
C LYS A 256 -9.40 -13.69 9.61
N VAL A 257 -8.54 -12.93 10.26
CA VAL A 257 -8.38 -11.50 10.02
C VAL A 257 -7.18 -11.25 9.13
N ARG A 258 -7.37 -10.51 8.04
CA ARG A 258 -6.25 -10.02 7.24
C ARG A 258 -5.61 -8.84 7.97
N ILE A 259 -4.30 -8.92 8.17
CA ILE A 259 -3.51 -7.84 8.75
C ILE A 259 -2.39 -7.48 7.78
N ALA A 260 -2.25 -6.20 7.50
CA ALA A 260 -1.23 -5.73 6.57
C ALA A 260 -0.70 -4.34 6.97
N GLN A 261 0.52 -4.02 6.54
CA GLN A 261 1.06 -2.66 6.54
C GLN A 261 1.30 -2.25 5.09
N TYR A 262 0.97 -1.00 4.75
CA TYR A 262 1.30 -0.43 3.44
C TYR A 262 2.69 0.17 3.47
N ILE A 263 3.55 -0.30 2.56
CA ILE A 263 4.93 0.17 2.41
C ILE A 263 5.23 0.29 0.92
N SER A 264 5.40 1.50 0.47
CA SER A 264 5.86 1.77 -0.89
C SER A 264 7.14 2.58 -0.85
N MET A 265 7.96 2.48 -1.89
CA MET A 265 9.14 3.31 -2.04
C MET A 265 9.20 3.84 -3.47
N MET A 266 9.78 5.01 -3.61
CA MET A 266 10.01 5.65 -4.89
C MET A 266 11.31 6.44 -4.87
N PRO A 267 11.84 6.82 -6.04
CA PRO A 267 13.04 7.61 -6.12
C PRO A 267 13.00 8.86 -5.24
N ALA A 268 14.06 9.05 -4.47
CA ALA A 268 14.19 10.20 -3.57
C ALA A 268 14.27 11.50 -4.37
N GLU A 269 13.46 12.47 -3.99
CA GLU A 269 13.48 13.82 -4.56
C GLU A 269 14.31 14.73 -3.64
N GLU A 270 15.63 14.49 -3.55
CA GLU A 270 16.50 15.16 -2.58
C GLU A 270 16.49 16.69 -2.70
N GLU A 271 16.21 17.22 -3.90
CA GLU A 271 16.06 18.65 -4.18
C GLU A 271 14.69 19.20 -3.73
N ASN A 272 13.73 18.35 -3.40
CA ASN A 272 12.41 18.77 -2.96
C ASN A 272 12.40 19.04 -1.45
N GLU A 273 12.91 20.21 -1.08
CA GLU A 273 13.02 20.68 0.30
C GLU A 273 11.68 20.67 1.06
N ALA A 274 10.58 21.01 0.39
CA ALA A 274 9.25 21.05 1.01
C ALA A 274 8.82 19.65 1.42
N MET A 275 8.93 18.67 0.51
CA MET A 275 8.60 17.29 0.76
C MET A 275 9.51 16.69 1.84
N ARG A 276 10.82 16.93 1.77
CA ARG A 276 11.79 16.50 2.77
C ARG A 276 11.41 17.00 4.18
N LYS A 277 11.19 18.31 4.32
CA LYS A 277 10.80 18.92 5.60
C LYS A 277 9.51 18.34 6.14
N TRP A 278 8.53 18.17 5.26
CA TRP A 278 7.27 17.58 5.65
C TRP A 278 7.44 16.14 6.18
N ARG A 279 8.19 15.28 5.48
CA ARG A 279 8.46 13.89 5.88
C ARG A 279 9.13 13.82 7.25
N ILE A 280 10.19 14.61 7.44
CA ILE A 280 10.90 14.72 8.72
C ILE A 280 9.96 15.21 9.83
N ASN A 281 9.12 16.19 9.55
CA ASN A 281 8.14 16.72 10.49
C ASN A 281 7.10 15.64 10.90
N SER A 282 6.60 14.86 9.95
CA SER A 282 5.65 13.77 10.22
C SER A 282 6.26 12.75 11.20
N TRP A 283 7.47 12.25 10.93
CA TRP A 283 8.15 11.34 11.83
C TRP A 283 8.49 11.97 13.19
N LYS A 284 9.05 13.18 13.18
CA LYS A 284 9.48 13.87 14.41
C LYS A 284 8.33 14.13 15.37
N ASN A 285 7.20 14.54 14.84
CA ASN A 285 6.01 14.91 15.61
C ASN A 285 4.96 13.80 15.63
N ARG A 286 5.21 12.67 14.95
CA ARG A 286 4.32 11.50 14.90
C ARG A 286 2.91 11.86 14.43
N ILE A 287 2.83 12.58 13.32
CA ILE A 287 1.58 13.04 12.70
C ILE A 287 1.34 12.33 11.36
N ALA A 288 0.06 12.17 11.02
CA ALA A 288 -0.37 11.60 9.74
C ALA A 288 0.09 12.45 8.55
N PRO A 289 0.21 11.87 7.34
CA PRO A 289 0.26 12.63 6.11
C PRO A 289 -0.91 13.60 5.98
N GLU A 290 -0.68 14.74 5.32
CA GLU A 290 -1.76 15.67 4.99
C GLU A 290 -2.62 15.12 3.83
N GLY A 291 -3.93 15.32 3.92
CA GLY A 291 -4.88 14.92 2.90
C GLY A 291 -6.10 14.19 3.46
N TYR A 292 -7.19 14.20 2.71
CA TYR A 292 -8.46 13.62 3.16
C TYR A 292 -8.39 12.10 3.39
N ALA A 293 -7.47 11.41 2.70
CA ALA A 293 -7.27 9.98 2.84
C ALA A 293 -6.54 9.58 4.15
N PHE A 294 -5.98 10.54 4.88
CA PHE A 294 -5.20 10.32 6.08
C PHE A 294 -5.71 11.19 7.23
N PRO A 295 -6.87 10.89 7.80
CA PRO A 295 -7.46 11.73 8.86
C PRO A 295 -6.64 11.74 10.15
N GLY A 296 -5.74 10.77 10.33
CA GLY A 296 -4.95 10.61 11.54
C GLY A 296 -5.73 9.99 12.71
N ASP A 297 -5.02 9.66 13.79
CA ASP A 297 -5.65 9.16 15.00
C ASP A 297 -6.18 10.33 15.85
N PRO A 298 -7.50 10.50 16.00
CA PRO A 298 -8.08 11.59 16.78
C PRO A 298 -7.73 11.55 18.28
N ARG A 299 -7.24 10.40 18.79
CA ARG A 299 -6.76 10.26 20.17
C ARG A 299 -5.34 10.84 20.33
N ASN A 300 -4.62 11.08 19.23
CA ASN A 300 -3.21 11.46 19.21
C ASN A 300 -2.31 10.50 20.01
N TRP A 301 -2.60 9.18 19.96
CA TRP A 301 -1.85 8.20 20.75
C TRP A 301 -0.39 8.09 20.32
N GLU A 302 -0.10 8.26 19.03
CA GLU A 302 1.30 8.28 18.60
C GLU A 302 2.10 9.40 19.28
N GLN A 303 1.47 10.55 19.56
CA GLN A 303 2.11 11.68 20.23
C GLN A 303 2.12 11.55 21.75
N THR A 304 1.08 10.94 22.33
CA THR A 304 0.85 10.99 23.79
C THR A 304 1.16 9.69 24.51
N LYS A 305 1.08 8.54 23.82
CA LYS A 305 1.22 7.21 24.44
C LYS A 305 2.53 6.50 24.06
N TYR A 306 3.09 6.82 22.90
CA TYR A 306 4.26 6.10 22.36
C TYR A 306 5.45 7.04 22.15
N GLU A 307 6.64 6.46 22.20
CA GLU A 307 7.88 7.19 21.93
C GLU A 307 8.09 7.36 20.40
N LYS A 308 8.93 8.33 20.06
CA LYS A 308 9.35 8.55 18.68
C LYS A 308 10.20 7.35 18.21
N ALA A 309 9.92 6.84 17.02
CA ALA A 309 10.65 5.72 16.43
C ALA A 309 12.14 6.06 16.22
N GLU A 310 13.00 5.14 16.62
CA GLU A 310 14.42 5.17 16.31
C GLU A 310 14.66 4.66 14.89
N LEU A 311 15.54 5.36 14.18
CA LEU A 311 15.88 5.03 12.81
C LEU A 311 17.30 4.46 12.73
N THR A 312 17.48 3.44 11.89
CA THR A 312 18.80 3.03 11.44
C THR A 312 19.35 4.04 10.43
N GLU A 313 20.63 3.92 10.05
CA GLU A 313 21.18 4.75 8.96
C GLU A 313 20.34 4.64 7.66
N LEU A 314 19.90 3.44 7.31
CA LEU A 314 18.98 3.22 6.19
C LEU A 314 17.63 3.93 6.42
N GLY A 315 17.07 3.83 7.62
CA GLY A 315 15.82 4.51 7.97
C GLY A 315 15.91 6.03 7.85
N GLU A 316 17.04 6.62 8.24
CA GLU A 316 17.30 8.06 8.08
C GLU A 316 17.34 8.48 6.61
N LYS A 317 17.97 7.68 5.74
CA LYS A 317 17.98 7.91 4.29
C LYS A 317 16.59 7.73 3.68
N LEU A 318 15.89 6.66 4.04
CA LEU A 318 14.53 6.37 3.57
C LEU A 318 13.53 7.44 4.01
N LEU A 319 13.74 8.09 5.14
CA LEU A 319 12.94 9.23 5.59
C LEU A 319 13.31 10.53 4.86
N GLY A 320 14.55 10.69 4.44
CA GLY A 320 15.12 11.93 3.93
C GLY A 320 15.79 12.79 5.02
N LEU A 321 16.04 12.20 6.20
CA LEU A 321 16.78 12.88 7.29
C LEU A 321 18.28 12.96 6.95
N ARG A 322 18.79 12.00 6.21
CA ARG A 322 20.16 11.91 5.69
C ARG A 322 20.11 11.78 4.17
N ASP A 323 21.08 12.36 3.49
CA ASP A 323 21.27 12.21 2.04
C ASP A 323 21.77 10.79 1.69
N TRP A 324 21.49 10.40 0.45
CA TRP A 324 21.94 9.14 -0.14
C TRP A 324 23.40 9.21 -0.58
#